data_240d1519ea0a74801939cf12b8c354f0
#
_entry.id   240d1519ea0a74801939cf12b8c354f0
#
_cell.length_a   1.000
_cell.length_b   1.000
_cell.length_c   1.000
_cell.angle_alpha   90.00
_cell.angle_beta   90.00
_cell.angle_gamma   90.00
#
_symmetry.space_group_name_H-M   'P 1'
#
loop_
_entity.id
_entity.type
_entity.pdbx_description
1 polymer ?
#
loop_
_entity_poly.entity_id
_entity_poly.type
_entity_poly.pdbx_seq_one_letter_code
_entity_poly.pdbx_strand_id
1 'polypeptide(L)'
;MIDRILQRGGTGPSLAGPGTERIAVSSWVLLPRIAWALTITAGLGAGLYLYATEGGGAGLFASAAMGTMGALLVVLFRRILPAVVVVGATIAIIGTASYVKQQSSEVLLHAYDVVSLASWSVLTQFAREHQPYALGLSAAATATAFVAWIAFRVDGTRIRRMHAWIAVTLFLVLATLASVVKGERRHTEFYFESVYVSFFLASWAETIEALWRGGLIEAAPSSRAAALNAPGGCDPRPRPPHIILIHQESVVPPSHFPTLNYDHGLDPFFHSYDGPLRKLRVETFGGGSWLTEFSVLTGLSTYSFGGMRQFVQQIMAGRVKDTLPQALARCGYRNVVFYPMLRHFLGAGRFFEGVGLHEIYDAKDQRAKSPNERDRFYYANLLSEIGRHLKSSSRPLFAYLETMATHGAYDYAYMPEIDVLGGGPGTDPEMHEYLRRLAMARMDYASLRAELTHRFPNQQFLIVHYGDHQPTAAWTLLGLREGTTIEKVTQSKNETALTTYYAIDAVRYHPPALPAIDSLDVPYLGTIILEAARLPLSDSYRARRRLMLLCKGRYHDCPLRDEVLGFQRRLIDSGLVEAR
;
A
#
# COMPACT_ATOMS: atom_id res chain seq x y z
N MET A 1 62.07 -63.33 12.41
CA MET A 1 62.54 -64.41 13.24
C MET A 1 61.37 -65.27 13.58
N ILE A 2 61.39 -66.46 12.94
CA ILE A 2 60.82 -67.72 13.41
C ILE A 2 59.29 -67.74 13.50
N ASP A 3 58.58 -68.62 12.94
CA ASP A 3 58.56 -69.79 12.01
C ASP A 3 57.13 -70.24 11.97
N ARG A 4 56.59 -70.49 10.85
CA ARG A 4 56.40 -71.69 10.03
C ARG A 4 56.02 -72.95 10.83
N ILE A 5 55.02 -73.57 10.29
CA ILE A 5 54.88 -75.03 10.13
C ILE A 5 53.65 -75.67 10.83
N LEU A 6 52.85 -76.23 10.08
CA LEU A 6 52.31 -77.57 9.74
C LEU A 6 50.92 -77.84 10.36
N GLN A 7 50.11 -78.56 9.84
CA GLN A 7 49.72 -79.37 8.65
C GLN A 7 48.45 -80.12 8.97
N ARG A 8 47.68 -80.24 7.94
CA ARG A 8 46.87 -81.40 7.53
C ARG A 8 45.96 -82.17 8.51
N GLY A 9 44.70 -82.28 8.03
CA GLY A 9 44.09 -83.58 7.93
C GLY A 9 42.69 -83.72 8.58
N GLY A 10 41.72 -84.12 7.83
CA GLY A 10 40.49 -84.67 8.37
C GLY A 10 39.26 -84.48 7.50
N THR A 11 39.07 -85.39 6.56
CA THR A 11 37.84 -85.58 5.73
C THR A 11 36.67 -86.13 6.56
N GLY A 12 35.49 -85.56 6.41
CA GLY A 12 34.23 -86.18 6.81
C GLY A 12 33.00 -85.39 6.20
N PRO A 13 32.12 -86.05 5.47
CA PRO A 13 31.00 -85.39 4.83
C PRO A 13 29.86 -85.23 5.85
N SER A 14 29.28 -84.05 5.95
CA SER A 14 28.04 -83.81 6.68
C SER A 14 27.00 -83.15 5.82
N LEU A 15 25.83 -83.70 5.86
CA LEU A 15 24.58 -83.53 5.19
C LEU A 15 24.15 -82.05 4.99
N ALA A 16 23.71 -81.75 3.75
CA ALA A 16 23.03 -80.56 3.37
C ALA A 16 21.66 -80.42 4.03
N GLY A 17 21.49 -79.34 4.78
CA GLY A 17 20.17 -78.82 5.14
C GLY A 17 19.80 -77.70 4.15
N PRO A 18 18.49 -77.46 3.84
CA PRO A 18 18.08 -76.49 2.84
C PRO A 18 18.39 -75.05 3.28
N GLY A 19 19.19 -74.37 2.49
CA GLY A 19 19.58 -72.97 2.68
C GLY A 19 18.37 -72.06 2.67
N THR A 20 18.15 -71.38 3.76
CA THR A 20 17.45 -70.10 3.77
C THR A 20 18.39 -69.08 3.18
N GLU A 21 18.29 -68.83 1.86
CA GLU A 21 18.80 -67.63 1.25
C GLU A 21 18.12 -66.44 1.93
N ARG A 22 18.76 -65.82 2.90
CA ARG A 22 18.44 -64.45 3.32
C ARG A 22 18.76 -63.58 2.11
N ILE A 23 17.69 -63.17 1.39
CA ILE A 23 17.74 -62.05 0.46
C ILE A 23 18.12 -60.81 1.30
N ALA A 24 19.39 -60.58 1.48
CA ALA A 24 19.94 -59.32 1.89
C ALA A 24 19.72 -58.37 0.71
N VAL A 25 18.47 -57.89 0.53
CA VAL A 25 18.17 -56.76 -0.33
C VAL A 25 19.06 -55.61 0.20
N SER A 26 20.06 -55.28 -0.56
CA SER A 26 21.06 -54.27 -0.17
C SER A 26 20.31 -52.96 0.05
N SER A 27 20.01 -52.66 1.30
CA SER A 27 19.37 -51.41 1.77
C SER A 27 20.07 -50.14 1.25
N TRP A 28 21.31 -50.29 0.83
CA TRP A 28 22.16 -49.20 0.30
C TRP A 28 21.84 -48.75 -1.13
N VAL A 29 21.11 -49.54 -1.95
CA VAL A 29 20.71 -49.20 -3.31
C VAL A 29 19.31 -48.57 -3.35
N LEU A 30 18.44 -48.87 -2.38
CA LEU A 30 17.10 -48.36 -2.28
C LEU A 30 17.03 -46.93 -1.74
N LEU A 31 17.86 -46.59 -0.78
CA LEU A 31 17.87 -45.23 -0.17
C LEU A 31 18.06 -44.09 -1.15
N PRO A 32 19.02 -44.09 -2.10
CA PRO A 32 19.15 -43.00 -3.07
C PRO A 32 17.98 -42.92 -4.05
N ARG A 33 17.37 -44.04 -4.45
CA ARG A 33 16.20 -44.05 -5.34
C ARG A 33 14.96 -43.48 -4.66
N ILE A 34 14.76 -43.79 -3.40
CA ILE A 34 13.65 -43.25 -2.58
C ILE A 34 13.86 -41.73 -2.38
N ALA A 35 15.09 -41.29 -2.06
CA ALA A 35 15.43 -39.88 -1.94
C ALA A 35 15.14 -39.10 -3.24
N TRP A 36 15.50 -39.66 -4.40
CA TRP A 36 15.18 -39.07 -5.72
C TRP A 36 13.67 -38.99 -5.98
N ALA A 37 12.93 -40.06 -5.70
CA ALA A 37 11.47 -40.09 -5.87
C ALA A 37 10.81 -39.04 -4.97
N LEU A 38 11.16 -38.98 -3.70
CA LEU A 38 10.65 -37.97 -2.76
C LEU A 38 10.97 -36.54 -3.19
N THR A 39 12.18 -36.30 -3.69
CA THR A 39 12.59 -35.00 -4.18
C THR A 39 11.77 -34.53 -5.39
N ILE A 40 11.60 -35.42 -6.37
CA ILE A 40 10.80 -35.12 -7.58
C ILE A 40 9.34 -34.87 -7.18
N THR A 41 8.76 -35.75 -6.35
CA THR A 41 7.36 -35.60 -5.90
C THR A 41 7.17 -34.32 -5.10
N ALA A 42 8.08 -33.97 -4.19
CA ALA A 42 8.00 -32.74 -3.41
C ALA A 42 8.18 -31.50 -4.31
N GLY A 43 9.12 -31.54 -5.25
CA GLY A 43 9.34 -30.44 -6.20
C GLY A 43 8.14 -30.20 -7.12
N LEU A 44 7.58 -31.27 -7.69
CA LEU A 44 6.37 -31.21 -8.51
C LEU A 44 5.15 -30.74 -7.68
N GLY A 45 5.01 -31.27 -6.45
CA GLY A 45 3.95 -30.86 -5.54
C GLY A 45 4.02 -29.38 -5.18
N ALA A 46 5.21 -28.87 -4.88
CA ALA A 46 5.42 -27.44 -4.62
C ALA A 46 5.12 -26.57 -5.85
N GLY A 47 5.54 -26.98 -7.04
CA GLY A 47 5.25 -26.29 -8.29
C GLY A 47 3.76 -26.26 -8.62
N LEU A 48 3.06 -27.41 -8.46
CA LEU A 48 1.62 -27.50 -8.65
C LEU A 48 0.86 -26.66 -7.62
N TYR A 49 1.30 -26.67 -6.37
CA TYR A 49 0.72 -25.84 -5.31
C TYR A 49 0.81 -24.36 -5.68
N LEU A 50 1.99 -23.87 -6.05
CA LEU A 50 2.18 -22.46 -6.45
C LEU A 50 1.37 -22.13 -7.72
N TYR A 51 1.31 -23.04 -8.69
CA TYR A 51 0.50 -22.82 -9.89
C TYR A 51 -0.99 -22.73 -9.58
N ALA A 52 -1.49 -23.59 -8.69
CA ALA A 52 -2.90 -23.64 -8.32
C ALA A 52 -3.32 -22.48 -7.42
N THR A 53 -2.46 -22.06 -6.49
CA THR A 53 -2.79 -21.02 -5.50
C THR A 53 -2.54 -19.61 -6.02
N GLU A 54 -1.55 -19.39 -6.88
CA GLU A 54 -1.16 -18.06 -7.32
C GLU A 54 -1.53 -17.73 -8.79
N GLY A 55 -2.25 -18.66 -9.44
CA GLY A 55 -2.62 -18.51 -10.84
C GLY A 55 -1.44 -18.72 -11.82
N GLY A 56 -1.77 -19.04 -13.09
CA GLY A 56 -0.84 -19.62 -14.05
C GLY A 56 0.51 -18.91 -14.21
N GLY A 57 0.50 -17.61 -14.47
CA GLY A 57 1.77 -16.89 -14.72
C GLY A 57 2.50 -16.50 -13.41
N ALA A 58 1.80 -16.16 -12.30
CA ALA A 58 2.44 -15.86 -11.02
C ALA A 58 3.03 -17.11 -10.40
N GLY A 59 2.27 -18.22 -10.44
CA GLY A 59 2.74 -19.52 -10.00
C GLY A 59 3.95 -20.01 -10.82
N LEU A 60 3.96 -19.78 -12.14
CA LEU A 60 5.13 -20.09 -12.97
C LEU A 60 6.36 -19.27 -12.56
N PHE A 61 6.18 -17.96 -12.36
CA PHE A 61 7.26 -17.09 -11.89
C PHE A 61 7.79 -17.53 -10.52
N ALA A 62 6.89 -17.75 -9.54
CA ALA A 62 7.26 -18.20 -8.21
C ALA A 62 7.98 -19.56 -8.24
N SER A 63 7.47 -20.52 -9.03
CA SER A 63 8.06 -21.84 -9.19
C SER A 63 9.48 -21.76 -9.79
N ALA A 64 9.66 -20.93 -10.82
CA ALA A 64 10.95 -20.73 -11.47
C ALA A 64 11.95 -20.02 -10.54
N ALA A 65 11.53 -18.98 -9.80
CA ALA A 65 12.37 -18.28 -8.85
C ALA A 65 12.78 -19.19 -7.68
N MET A 66 11.83 -19.96 -7.13
CA MET A 66 12.14 -20.96 -6.09
C MET A 66 13.00 -22.09 -6.62
N GLY A 67 12.81 -22.52 -7.88
CA GLY A 67 13.69 -23.46 -8.56
C GLY A 67 15.13 -22.92 -8.71
N THR A 68 15.28 -21.63 -9.00
CA THR A 68 16.61 -20.96 -9.05
C THR A 68 17.28 -21.03 -7.67
N MET A 69 16.55 -20.70 -6.60
CA MET A 69 17.05 -20.80 -5.21
C MET A 69 17.45 -22.25 -4.89
N GLY A 70 16.62 -23.23 -5.23
CA GLY A 70 16.90 -24.64 -5.02
C GLY A 70 18.15 -25.09 -5.77
N ALA A 71 18.32 -24.71 -7.01
CA ALA A 71 19.50 -25.01 -7.81
C ALA A 71 20.78 -24.37 -7.23
N LEU A 72 20.71 -23.12 -6.70
CA LEU A 72 21.82 -22.47 -5.99
C LEU A 72 22.19 -23.23 -4.70
N LEU A 73 21.19 -23.70 -3.95
CA LEU A 73 21.44 -24.55 -2.78
C LEU A 73 22.10 -25.88 -3.16
N VAL A 74 21.73 -26.46 -4.32
CA VAL A 74 22.40 -27.65 -4.85
C VAL A 74 23.85 -27.35 -5.26
N VAL A 75 24.14 -26.17 -5.83
CA VAL A 75 25.54 -25.75 -6.08
C VAL A 75 26.35 -25.72 -4.76
N LEU A 76 25.73 -25.24 -3.67
CA LEU A 76 26.37 -25.14 -2.37
C LEU A 76 26.53 -26.51 -1.70
N PHE A 77 25.42 -27.23 -1.53
CA PHE A 77 25.38 -28.47 -0.76
C PHE A 77 25.81 -29.70 -1.56
N ARG A 78 25.74 -29.63 -2.89
CA ARG A 78 25.91 -30.76 -3.84
C ARG A 78 24.92 -31.91 -3.61
N ARG A 79 23.82 -31.64 -2.90
CA ARG A 79 22.77 -32.58 -2.50
C ARG A 79 21.40 -31.98 -2.79
N ILE A 80 20.44 -32.80 -3.18
CA ILE A 80 19.12 -32.31 -3.62
C ILE A 80 18.15 -32.24 -2.44
N LEU A 81 18.11 -33.28 -1.61
CA LEU A 81 17.11 -33.38 -0.54
C LEU A 81 17.15 -32.20 0.45
N PRO A 82 18.30 -31.76 0.98
CA PRO A 82 18.35 -30.58 1.85
C PRO A 82 17.94 -29.28 1.11
N ALA A 83 18.22 -29.17 -0.20
CA ALA A 83 17.79 -28.03 -0.99
C ALA A 83 16.26 -27.97 -1.12
N VAL A 84 15.61 -29.11 -1.38
CA VAL A 84 14.15 -29.20 -1.47
C VAL A 84 13.50 -28.92 -0.12
N VAL A 85 14.05 -29.40 0.98
CA VAL A 85 13.56 -29.09 2.33
C VAL A 85 13.60 -27.59 2.59
N VAL A 86 14.70 -26.93 2.30
CA VAL A 86 14.85 -25.47 2.50
C VAL A 86 13.89 -24.70 1.60
N VAL A 87 13.77 -25.07 0.31
CA VAL A 87 12.83 -24.39 -0.62
C VAL A 87 11.40 -24.58 -0.15
N GLY A 88 10.98 -25.80 0.18
CA GLY A 88 9.61 -26.06 0.66
C GLY A 88 9.28 -25.30 1.95
N ALA A 89 10.22 -25.24 2.90
CA ALA A 89 10.06 -24.47 4.11
C ALA A 89 9.99 -22.96 3.82
N THR A 90 10.79 -22.45 2.88
CA THR A 90 10.76 -21.04 2.47
C THR A 90 9.40 -20.68 1.86
N ILE A 91 8.86 -21.52 0.96
CA ILE A 91 7.50 -21.32 0.40
C ILE A 91 6.46 -21.29 1.52
N ALA A 92 6.51 -22.23 2.45
CA ALA A 92 5.56 -22.31 3.55
C ALA A 92 5.67 -21.09 4.49
N ILE A 93 6.88 -20.66 4.83
CA ILE A 93 7.11 -19.49 5.69
C ILE A 93 6.62 -18.20 5.01
N ILE A 94 6.98 -17.97 3.74
CA ILE A 94 6.53 -16.78 2.99
C ILE A 94 5.00 -16.79 2.87
N GLY A 95 4.41 -17.90 2.44
CA GLY A 95 2.96 -18.03 2.28
C GLY A 95 2.22 -17.79 3.60
N THR A 96 2.66 -18.43 4.68
CA THR A 96 2.03 -18.26 6.01
C THR A 96 2.21 -16.83 6.54
N ALA A 97 3.41 -16.26 6.46
CA ALA A 97 3.66 -14.91 6.94
C ALA A 97 2.88 -13.86 6.13
N SER A 98 2.79 -14.04 4.81
CA SER A 98 2.01 -13.17 3.94
C SER A 98 0.51 -13.28 4.23
N TYR A 99 -0.01 -14.50 4.39
CA TYR A 99 -1.39 -14.75 4.78
C TYR A 99 -1.73 -14.10 6.12
N VAL A 100 -0.91 -14.32 7.15
CA VAL A 100 -1.11 -13.72 8.49
C VAL A 100 -1.09 -12.19 8.41
N LYS A 101 -0.14 -11.61 7.67
CA LYS A 101 -0.08 -10.17 7.48
C LYS A 101 -1.31 -9.64 6.76
N GLN A 102 -1.78 -10.33 5.72
CA GLN A 102 -3.00 -9.96 5.00
C GLN A 102 -4.23 -10.01 5.92
N GLN A 103 -4.36 -11.01 6.79
CA GLN A 103 -5.48 -11.09 7.74
C GLN A 103 -5.44 -9.99 8.81
N SER A 104 -4.26 -9.49 9.15
CA SER A 104 -4.08 -8.49 10.21
C SER A 104 -4.10 -7.04 9.72
N SER A 105 -3.65 -6.79 8.50
CA SER A 105 -3.47 -5.44 7.95
C SER A 105 -3.90 -5.31 6.50
N GLU A 106 -4.47 -6.38 5.92
CA GLU A 106 -4.94 -6.47 4.53
C GLU A 106 -3.87 -6.13 3.48
N VAL A 107 -2.60 -6.25 3.86
CA VAL A 107 -1.44 -5.99 3.00
C VAL A 107 -0.58 -7.24 2.94
N LEU A 108 -0.12 -7.60 1.74
CA LEU A 108 0.77 -8.73 1.54
C LEU A 108 2.17 -8.49 2.12
N LEU A 109 2.90 -9.57 2.41
CA LEU A 109 4.27 -9.49 2.86
C LEU A 109 5.16 -8.95 1.73
N HIS A 110 5.85 -7.84 1.99
CA HIS A 110 6.78 -7.21 1.06
C HIS A 110 8.23 -7.49 1.46
N ALA A 111 9.15 -7.55 0.50
CA ALA A 111 10.58 -7.77 0.79
C ALA A 111 11.16 -6.69 1.72
N TYR A 112 10.66 -5.45 1.64
CA TYR A 112 11.07 -4.37 2.54
C TYR A 112 10.72 -4.65 4.02
N ASP A 113 9.68 -5.41 4.32
CA ASP A 113 9.37 -5.82 5.70
C ASP A 113 10.52 -6.61 6.30
N VAL A 114 11.11 -7.53 5.51
CA VAL A 114 12.27 -8.33 5.95
C VAL A 114 13.51 -7.46 6.12
N VAL A 115 13.76 -6.55 5.18
CA VAL A 115 14.89 -5.61 5.25
C VAL A 115 14.75 -4.69 6.47
N SER A 116 13.55 -4.22 6.78
CA SER A 116 13.29 -3.38 7.95
C SER A 116 13.59 -4.10 9.27
N LEU A 117 13.35 -5.42 9.35
CA LEU A 117 13.69 -6.26 10.50
C LEU A 117 15.21 -6.43 10.72
N ALA A 118 16.04 -6.08 9.74
CA ALA A 118 17.50 -6.05 9.92
C ALA A 118 17.95 -4.94 10.89
N SER A 119 17.11 -3.94 11.15
CA SER A 119 17.33 -2.96 12.21
C SER A 119 17.05 -3.58 13.58
N TRP A 120 18.02 -3.56 14.48
CA TRP A 120 17.89 -4.13 15.83
C TRP A 120 16.71 -3.53 16.61
N SER A 121 16.45 -2.25 16.49
CA SER A 121 15.33 -1.58 17.14
C SER A 121 13.99 -2.12 16.63
N VAL A 122 13.82 -2.26 15.31
CA VAL A 122 12.60 -2.79 14.70
C VAL A 122 12.41 -4.27 15.04
N LEU A 123 13.48 -5.06 15.00
CA LEU A 123 13.43 -6.48 15.36
C LEU A 123 13.01 -6.67 16.82
N THR A 124 13.57 -5.89 17.74
CA THR A 124 13.22 -6.00 19.18
C THR A 124 11.80 -5.49 19.46
N GLN A 125 11.36 -4.47 18.75
CA GLN A 125 9.97 -4.00 18.84
C GLN A 125 9.01 -5.06 18.30
N PHE A 126 9.26 -5.61 17.12
CA PHE A 126 8.47 -6.72 16.55
C PHE A 126 8.38 -7.91 17.50
N ALA A 127 9.52 -8.31 18.08
CA ALA A 127 9.56 -9.43 19.03
C ALA A 127 8.78 -9.17 20.33
N ARG A 128 8.65 -7.91 20.76
CA ARG A 128 7.85 -7.53 21.95
C ARG A 128 6.35 -7.43 21.65
N GLU A 129 6.01 -6.79 20.54
CA GLU A 129 4.61 -6.52 20.17
C GLU A 129 3.92 -7.77 19.58
N HIS A 130 4.69 -8.64 18.93
CA HIS A 130 4.19 -9.78 18.19
C HIS A 130 4.86 -11.10 18.62
N GLN A 131 5.00 -11.33 19.93
CA GLN A 131 5.68 -12.50 20.51
C GLN A 131 5.27 -13.86 19.89
N PRO A 132 3.97 -14.18 19.68
CA PRO A 132 3.59 -15.46 19.10
C PRO A 132 4.16 -15.68 17.70
N TYR A 133 4.18 -14.62 16.87
CA TYR A 133 4.71 -14.70 15.51
C TYR A 133 6.25 -14.78 15.50
N ALA A 134 6.92 -14.04 16.38
CA ALA A 134 8.39 -14.11 16.53
C ALA A 134 8.83 -15.50 16.99
N LEU A 135 8.14 -16.09 17.96
CA LEU A 135 8.40 -17.46 18.42
C LEU A 135 8.09 -18.49 17.33
N GLY A 136 6.99 -18.35 16.61
CA GLY A 136 6.61 -19.23 15.50
C GLY A 136 7.64 -19.21 14.38
N LEU A 137 8.12 -18.04 13.96
CA LEU A 137 9.18 -17.90 12.95
C LEU A 137 10.49 -18.51 13.42
N SER A 138 10.89 -18.28 14.68
CA SER A 138 12.10 -18.86 15.26
C SER A 138 12.02 -20.38 15.34
N ALA A 139 10.87 -20.93 15.74
CA ALA A 139 10.63 -22.36 15.77
C ALA A 139 10.65 -22.97 14.36
N ALA A 140 10.00 -22.34 13.38
CA ALA A 140 9.99 -22.78 11.99
C ALA A 140 11.41 -22.77 11.40
N ALA A 141 12.21 -21.74 11.65
CA ALA A 141 13.59 -21.65 11.19
C ALA A 141 14.46 -22.76 11.82
N THR A 142 14.32 -22.99 13.14
CA THR A 142 15.05 -24.04 13.87
C THR A 142 14.66 -25.43 13.37
N ALA A 143 13.36 -25.69 13.21
CA ALA A 143 12.85 -26.96 12.67
C ALA A 143 13.36 -27.20 11.24
N THR A 144 13.32 -26.18 10.39
CA THR A 144 13.85 -26.24 9.02
C THR A 144 15.33 -26.57 8.99
N ALA A 145 16.14 -25.90 9.83
CA ALA A 145 17.58 -26.17 9.93
C ALA A 145 17.86 -27.60 10.40
N PHE A 146 17.10 -28.09 11.38
CA PHE A 146 17.22 -29.47 11.88
C PHE A 146 16.84 -30.51 10.83
N VAL A 147 15.69 -30.34 10.15
CA VAL A 147 15.25 -31.27 9.10
C VAL A 147 16.21 -31.21 7.91
N ALA A 148 16.70 -30.03 7.51
CA ALA A 148 17.68 -29.88 6.45
C ALA A 148 19.02 -30.56 6.82
N TRP A 149 19.43 -30.49 8.08
CA TRP A 149 20.61 -31.20 8.58
C TRP A 149 20.44 -32.73 8.52
N ILE A 150 19.28 -33.27 8.93
CA ILE A 150 18.98 -34.69 8.78
C ILE A 150 18.99 -35.07 7.28
N ALA A 151 18.29 -34.30 6.44
CA ALA A 151 18.27 -34.50 5.00
C ALA A 151 19.69 -34.51 4.40
N PHE A 152 20.53 -33.60 4.84
CA PHE A 152 21.95 -33.57 4.45
C PHE A 152 22.73 -34.82 4.90
N ARG A 153 22.42 -35.39 6.06
CA ARG A 153 23.07 -36.64 6.56
C ARG A 153 22.60 -37.87 5.80
N VAL A 154 21.33 -37.92 5.45
CA VAL A 154 20.67 -39.08 4.81
C VAL A 154 20.90 -39.11 3.30
N ASP A 155 20.95 -37.92 2.63
CA ASP A 155 21.12 -37.83 1.20
C ASP A 155 22.52 -38.24 0.75
N GLY A 156 22.62 -39.42 0.13
CA GLY A 156 23.84 -39.95 -0.46
C GLY A 156 24.17 -39.43 -1.85
N THR A 157 23.25 -38.62 -2.47
CA THR A 157 23.46 -38.08 -3.82
C THR A 157 24.57 -37.03 -3.87
N ARG A 158 25.34 -37.03 -4.95
CA ARG A 158 26.34 -35.98 -5.20
C ARG A 158 26.21 -35.44 -6.60
N ILE A 159 25.63 -34.25 -6.72
CA ILE A 159 25.45 -33.55 -8.00
C ILE A 159 26.72 -32.82 -8.38
N ARG A 160 27.13 -32.93 -9.65
CA ARG A 160 28.22 -32.12 -10.20
C ARG A 160 27.77 -30.66 -10.27
N ARG A 161 28.58 -29.73 -9.78
CA ARG A 161 28.28 -28.29 -9.78
C ARG A 161 27.88 -27.76 -11.15
N MET A 162 28.48 -28.29 -12.21
CA MET A 162 28.13 -27.89 -13.59
C MET A 162 26.64 -28.13 -13.90
N HIS A 163 26.08 -29.29 -13.54
CA HIS A 163 24.64 -29.56 -13.77
C HIS A 163 23.76 -28.65 -12.91
N ALA A 164 24.18 -28.35 -11.68
CA ALA A 164 23.47 -27.41 -10.83
C ALA A 164 23.49 -25.98 -11.40
N TRP A 165 24.61 -25.51 -11.95
CA TRP A 165 24.70 -24.22 -12.65
C TRP A 165 23.82 -24.16 -13.90
N ILE A 166 23.75 -25.24 -14.68
CA ILE A 166 22.82 -25.34 -15.83
C ILE A 166 21.38 -25.17 -15.33
N ALA A 167 20.99 -25.84 -14.24
CA ALA A 167 19.67 -25.70 -13.66
C ALA A 167 19.42 -24.26 -13.16
N VAL A 168 20.37 -23.61 -12.52
CA VAL A 168 20.28 -22.17 -12.14
C VAL A 168 19.97 -21.31 -13.35
N THR A 169 20.75 -21.49 -14.44
CA THR A 169 20.55 -20.70 -15.67
C THR A 169 19.17 -20.93 -16.28
N LEU A 170 18.73 -22.19 -16.38
CA LEU A 170 17.41 -22.52 -16.93
C LEU A 170 16.26 -21.94 -16.12
N PHE A 171 16.29 -22.10 -14.79
CA PHE A 171 15.25 -21.55 -13.92
C PHE A 171 15.26 -20.02 -13.89
N LEU A 172 16.44 -19.39 -13.92
CA LEU A 172 16.59 -17.94 -13.98
C LEU A 172 16.02 -17.38 -15.29
N VAL A 173 16.33 -18.00 -16.43
CA VAL A 173 15.76 -17.62 -17.73
C VAL A 173 14.25 -17.78 -17.70
N LEU A 174 13.73 -18.89 -17.17
CA LEU A 174 12.29 -19.12 -17.06
C LEU A 174 11.62 -18.08 -16.15
N ALA A 175 12.21 -17.75 -15.01
CA ALA A 175 11.71 -16.71 -14.11
C ALA A 175 11.69 -15.34 -14.80
N THR A 176 12.76 -14.99 -15.55
CA THR A 176 12.82 -13.74 -16.30
C THR A 176 11.77 -13.69 -17.41
N LEU A 177 11.60 -14.76 -18.18
CA LEU A 177 10.56 -14.83 -19.20
C LEU A 177 9.15 -14.72 -18.59
N ALA A 178 8.89 -15.43 -17.49
CA ALA A 178 7.62 -15.34 -16.79
C ALA A 178 7.35 -13.94 -16.24
N SER A 179 8.37 -13.22 -15.77
CA SER A 179 8.24 -11.84 -15.29
C SER A 179 7.92 -10.84 -16.40
N VAL A 180 8.50 -11.04 -17.61
CA VAL A 180 8.25 -10.16 -18.77
C VAL A 180 6.86 -10.37 -19.34
N VAL A 181 6.40 -11.61 -19.45
CA VAL A 181 5.06 -11.94 -19.96
C VAL A 181 3.96 -11.38 -19.04
N LYS A 182 4.24 -11.20 -17.75
CA LYS A 182 3.34 -10.64 -16.75
C LYS A 182 3.52 -9.15 -16.48
N GLY A 183 4.30 -8.43 -17.25
CA GLY A 183 4.62 -7.01 -17.02
C GLY A 183 3.45 -6.04 -16.86
N GLU A 184 2.20 -6.53 -16.93
CA GLU A 184 0.98 -5.75 -16.90
C GLU A 184 0.20 -5.80 -15.56
N ARG A 185 0.50 -6.75 -14.66
CA ARG A 185 -0.18 -6.87 -13.36
C ARG A 185 0.73 -6.42 -12.23
N ARG A 186 1.00 -5.14 -12.13
CA ARG A 186 1.81 -4.60 -11.03
C ARG A 186 0.96 -3.69 -10.15
N HIS A 187 0.93 -4.01 -8.85
CA HIS A 187 0.71 -3.18 -7.68
C HIS A 187 -0.72 -3.04 -7.12
N THR A 188 -1.76 -2.63 -7.82
CA THR A 188 -3.08 -2.41 -7.21
C THR A 188 -3.90 -3.69 -7.04
N GLU A 189 -3.74 -4.66 -7.94
CA GLU A 189 -4.46 -5.94 -7.86
C GLU A 189 -3.93 -6.87 -6.77
N PHE A 190 -2.70 -6.66 -6.29
CA PHE A 190 -2.06 -7.51 -5.28
C PHE A 190 -2.69 -7.46 -3.89
N TYR A 191 -3.39 -6.39 -3.54
CA TYR A 191 -4.03 -6.29 -2.22
C TYR A 191 -5.18 -7.27 -2.03
N PHE A 192 -5.82 -7.68 -3.12
CA PHE A 192 -7.01 -8.51 -3.12
C PHE A 192 -6.79 -9.94 -3.63
N GLU A 193 -5.61 -10.25 -4.17
CA GLU A 193 -5.25 -11.56 -4.67
C GLU A 193 -4.36 -12.33 -3.69
N SER A 194 -4.54 -13.67 -3.62
CA SER A 194 -3.73 -14.56 -2.76
C SER A 194 -2.39 -14.93 -3.39
N VAL A 195 -1.69 -13.97 -4.00
CA VAL A 195 -0.39 -14.16 -4.70
C VAL A 195 0.79 -13.96 -3.74
N TYR A 196 0.86 -14.75 -2.69
CA TYR A 196 1.76 -14.54 -1.55
C TYR A 196 3.25 -14.65 -1.89
N VAL A 197 3.64 -15.74 -2.54
CA VAL A 197 5.05 -16.05 -2.78
C VAL A 197 5.58 -15.26 -3.99
N SER A 198 4.82 -15.21 -5.07
CA SER A 198 5.23 -14.46 -6.27
C SER A 198 5.34 -12.96 -6.00
N PHE A 199 4.41 -12.40 -5.25
CA PHE A 199 4.46 -11.00 -4.83
C PHE A 199 5.71 -10.71 -3.99
N PHE A 200 5.96 -11.51 -2.94
CA PHE A 200 7.15 -11.34 -2.10
C PHE A 200 8.45 -11.39 -2.91
N LEU A 201 8.55 -12.35 -3.86
CA LEU A 201 9.74 -12.48 -4.70
C LEU A 201 9.90 -11.29 -5.67
N ALA A 202 8.80 -10.84 -6.28
CA ALA A 202 8.80 -9.68 -7.18
C ALA A 202 9.17 -8.39 -6.45
N SER A 203 8.71 -8.21 -5.21
CA SER A 203 8.95 -7.01 -4.41
C SER A 203 10.41 -6.78 -4.02
N TRP A 204 11.29 -7.78 -4.19
CA TRP A 204 12.73 -7.59 -4.05
C TRP A 204 13.30 -6.61 -5.08
N ALA A 205 12.75 -6.56 -6.30
CA ALA A 205 13.21 -5.61 -7.32
C ALA A 205 13.02 -4.16 -6.84
N GLU A 206 11.85 -3.85 -6.27
CA GLU A 206 11.51 -2.54 -5.74
C GLU A 206 12.33 -2.18 -4.48
N THR A 207 12.52 -3.19 -3.61
CA THR A 207 13.32 -3.03 -2.40
C THR A 207 14.78 -2.75 -2.74
N ILE A 208 15.37 -3.50 -3.69
CA ILE A 208 16.75 -3.29 -4.14
C ILE A 208 16.89 -1.91 -4.81
N GLU A 209 15.92 -1.50 -5.61
CA GLU A 209 15.92 -0.17 -6.23
C GLU A 209 15.92 0.94 -5.17
N ALA A 210 15.08 0.82 -4.12
CA ALA A 210 15.03 1.77 -3.02
C ALA A 210 16.36 1.82 -2.24
N LEU A 211 16.95 0.66 -1.96
CA LEU A 211 18.26 0.57 -1.30
C LEU A 211 19.37 1.16 -2.15
N TRP A 212 19.36 0.90 -3.46
CA TRP A 212 20.35 1.43 -4.40
C TRP A 212 20.29 2.95 -4.52
N ARG A 213 19.08 3.53 -4.53
CA ARG A 213 18.88 4.98 -4.49
C ARG A 213 19.31 5.63 -3.17
N GLY A 214 19.62 4.85 -2.15
CA GLY A 214 20.04 5.32 -0.82
C GLY A 214 18.90 5.79 0.08
N GLY A 215 17.64 5.47 -0.28
CA GLY A 215 16.47 5.78 0.55
C GLY A 215 15.13 5.52 -0.14
N LEU A 216 14.07 5.56 0.67
CA LEU A 216 12.69 5.33 0.22
C LEU A 216 12.15 6.43 -0.68
N ILE A 217 12.57 7.67 -0.46
CA ILE A 217 12.11 8.84 -1.22
C ILE A 217 13.22 9.38 -2.13
N GLU A 218 12.87 9.72 -3.35
CA GLU A 218 13.76 10.36 -4.30
C GLU A 218 14.16 11.75 -3.81
N ALA A 219 15.46 12.06 -3.80
CA ALA A 219 15.98 13.35 -3.35
C ALA A 219 17.32 13.66 -4.02
N ALA A 220 17.69 14.94 -4.08
CA ALA A 220 19.02 15.33 -4.52
C ALA A 220 20.11 14.71 -3.62
N PRO A 221 21.31 14.43 -4.15
CA PRO A 221 22.42 13.91 -3.35
C PRO A 221 22.79 14.82 -2.18
N SER A 222 22.70 16.14 -2.39
CA SER A 222 22.94 17.17 -1.38
C SER A 222 22.09 18.40 -1.68
N SER A 223 21.81 19.22 -0.66
CA SER A 223 21.17 20.52 -0.83
C SER A 223 22.15 21.65 -0.56
N ARG A 224 22.18 22.67 -1.43
CA ARG A 224 22.92 23.91 -1.19
C ARG A 224 22.14 24.87 -0.28
N ALA A 225 20.83 24.70 -0.16
CA ALA A 225 20.00 25.55 0.68
C ALA A 225 20.11 25.12 2.15
N ALA A 226 19.97 26.06 3.06
CA ALA A 226 19.98 25.79 4.50
C ALA A 226 18.92 24.76 4.91
N ALA A 227 19.22 24.01 5.97
CA ALA A 227 18.27 23.11 6.61
C ALA A 227 17.00 23.87 7.02
N LEU A 228 15.88 23.18 7.05
CA LEU A 228 14.62 23.73 7.54
C LEU A 228 14.64 23.73 9.08
N ASN A 229 14.15 24.78 9.69
CA ASN A 229 14.02 24.82 11.13
C ASN A 229 12.95 23.84 11.59
N ALA A 230 13.14 23.28 12.78
CA ALA A 230 12.09 22.51 13.44
C ALA A 230 10.82 23.36 13.58
N PRO A 231 9.63 22.79 13.38
CA PRO A 231 8.40 23.54 13.49
C PRO A 231 8.20 24.08 14.91
N GLY A 232 8.08 25.39 15.04
CA GLY A 232 7.81 26.09 16.29
C GLY A 232 6.34 26.05 16.71
N GLY A 233 6.03 26.66 17.86
CA GLY A 233 4.65 26.89 18.29
C GLY A 233 3.90 27.79 17.32
N CYS A 234 2.58 27.67 17.32
CA CYS A 234 1.68 28.47 16.50
C CYS A 234 0.70 29.20 17.45
N ASP A 235 0.66 30.51 17.36
CA ASP A 235 -0.31 31.35 18.07
C ASP A 235 -1.19 32.11 17.05
N PRO A 236 -2.26 31.46 16.57
CA PRO A 236 -3.11 32.08 15.55
C PRO A 236 -3.97 33.18 16.17
N ARG A 237 -3.86 34.39 15.64
CA ARG A 237 -4.73 35.52 16.01
C ARG A 237 -5.29 36.18 14.74
N PRO A 238 -6.61 36.33 14.61
CA PRO A 238 -7.68 35.95 15.54
C PRO A 238 -7.87 34.45 15.66
N ARG A 239 -8.79 33.99 16.55
CA ARG A 239 -9.13 32.57 16.69
C ARG A 239 -9.46 31.94 15.34
N PRO A 240 -8.81 30.84 14.97
CA PRO A 240 -9.03 30.22 13.66
C PRO A 240 -10.37 29.46 13.62
N PRO A 241 -10.95 29.24 12.42
CA PRO A 241 -12.18 28.48 12.24
C PRO A 241 -11.96 27.00 12.60
N HIS A 242 -13.03 26.26 12.87
CA HIS A 242 -13.01 24.81 12.78
C HIS A 242 -12.75 24.41 11.32
N ILE A 243 -11.97 23.36 11.07
CA ILE A 243 -11.67 22.87 9.73
C ILE A 243 -12.28 21.49 9.54
N ILE A 244 -13.08 21.35 8.48
CA ILE A 244 -13.62 20.07 8.04
C ILE A 244 -12.99 19.78 6.68
N LEU A 245 -12.19 18.73 6.60
CA LEU A 245 -11.58 18.24 5.37
C LEU A 245 -12.29 16.96 4.95
N ILE A 246 -12.99 17.01 3.82
CA ILE A 246 -13.78 15.90 3.32
C ILE A 246 -13.08 15.28 2.12
N HIS A 247 -12.70 14.03 2.24
CA HIS A 247 -12.25 13.15 1.20
C HIS A 247 -13.48 12.54 0.52
N GLN A 248 -13.78 13.00 -0.68
CA GLN A 248 -14.91 12.52 -1.46
C GLN A 248 -14.45 11.35 -2.33
N GLU A 249 -14.86 10.16 -1.95
CA GLU A 249 -14.50 8.92 -2.64
C GLU A 249 -15.00 8.91 -4.09
N SER A 250 -14.09 8.69 -5.05
CA SER A 250 -14.38 8.57 -6.49
C SER A 250 -15.11 9.76 -7.12
N VAL A 251 -14.89 10.99 -6.64
CA VAL A 251 -15.67 12.17 -7.11
C VAL A 251 -14.87 13.03 -8.09
N VAL A 252 -15.47 13.25 -9.27
CA VAL A 252 -14.97 14.15 -10.31
C VAL A 252 -16.10 15.03 -10.86
N PRO A 253 -15.85 16.31 -11.18
CA PRO A 253 -16.86 17.17 -11.81
C PRO A 253 -17.29 16.60 -13.16
N PRO A 254 -18.59 16.38 -13.42
CA PRO A 254 -19.07 15.93 -14.73
C PRO A 254 -18.67 16.86 -15.87
N SER A 255 -18.55 18.17 -15.60
CA SER A 255 -18.06 19.18 -16.55
C SER A 255 -16.61 18.93 -17.04
N HIS A 256 -15.88 18.03 -16.40
CA HIS A 256 -14.56 17.59 -16.87
C HIS A 256 -14.65 16.78 -18.18
N PHE A 257 -15.82 16.22 -18.50
CA PHE A 257 -16.07 15.39 -19.67
C PHE A 257 -17.00 16.13 -20.66
N PRO A 258 -16.47 16.77 -21.72
CA PRO A 258 -17.27 17.61 -22.61
C PRO A 258 -18.42 16.88 -23.34
N THR A 259 -18.32 15.55 -23.50
CA THR A 259 -19.31 14.72 -24.17
C THR A 259 -20.37 14.12 -23.25
N LEU A 260 -20.22 14.31 -21.93
CA LEU A 260 -21.11 13.72 -20.94
C LEU A 260 -22.41 14.52 -20.85
N ASN A 261 -23.54 13.83 -20.98
CA ASN A 261 -24.86 14.42 -20.74
C ASN A 261 -25.24 14.21 -19.26
N TYR A 262 -25.35 15.30 -18.51
CA TYR A 262 -25.63 15.30 -17.07
C TYR A 262 -26.49 16.51 -16.66
N ASP A 263 -27.01 16.48 -15.44
CA ASP A 263 -27.72 17.59 -14.83
C ASP A 263 -26.75 18.66 -14.31
N HIS A 264 -26.74 19.84 -14.98
CA HIS A 264 -25.89 20.97 -14.56
C HIS A 264 -26.21 21.51 -13.15
N GLY A 265 -27.32 21.09 -12.55
CA GLY A 265 -27.55 21.29 -11.11
C GLY A 265 -26.50 20.70 -10.21
N LEU A 266 -25.63 19.82 -10.73
CA LEU A 266 -24.46 19.29 -10.00
C LEU A 266 -23.29 20.29 -9.92
N ASP A 267 -23.14 21.18 -10.88
CA ASP A 267 -21.96 22.05 -11.01
C ASP A 267 -21.65 22.89 -9.76
N PRO A 268 -22.65 23.50 -9.08
CA PRO A 268 -22.38 24.29 -7.87
C PRO A 268 -21.68 23.52 -6.73
N PHE A 269 -21.81 22.19 -6.70
CA PHE A 269 -21.14 21.36 -5.69
C PHE A 269 -19.62 21.43 -5.79
N PHE A 270 -19.09 21.67 -6.99
CA PHE A 270 -17.64 21.67 -7.27
C PHE A 270 -17.01 23.05 -7.20
N HIS A 271 -17.80 24.09 -7.03
CA HIS A 271 -17.34 25.47 -7.01
C HIS A 271 -16.97 25.90 -5.59
N SER A 272 -15.87 26.60 -5.44
CA SER A 272 -15.47 27.21 -4.17
C SER A 272 -16.32 28.45 -3.85
N TYR A 273 -16.28 28.90 -2.59
CA TYR A 273 -17.02 30.07 -2.07
C TYR A 273 -16.85 31.34 -2.91
N ASP A 274 -15.75 31.49 -3.62
CA ASP A 274 -15.38 32.63 -4.47
C ASP A 274 -15.68 32.38 -5.96
N GLY A 275 -16.34 31.28 -6.30
CA GLY A 275 -16.89 30.95 -7.61
C GLY A 275 -16.09 29.99 -8.49
N PRO A 276 -14.77 29.92 -8.52
CA PRO A 276 -14.01 29.03 -9.41
C PRO A 276 -14.15 27.55 -9.10
N LEU A 277 -14.21 26.74 -10.16
CA LEU A 277 -13.89 25.31 -10.14
C LEU A 277 -12.37 25.17 -10.09
N ARG A 278 -11.86 24.51 -9.07
CA ARG A 278 -10.42 24.29 -8.88
C ARG A 278 -10.05 22.85 -9.20
N LYS A 279 -9.11 22.66 -10.12
CA LYS A 279 -8.62 21.34 -10.51
C LYS A 279 -7.59 20.83 -9.51
N LEU A 280 -7.74 19.57 -9.09
CA LEU A 280 -6.77 18.83 -8.29
C LEU A 280 -6.19 17.70 -9.13
N ARG A 281 -4.88 17.64 -9.27
CA ARG A 281 -4.21 16.48 -9.86
C ARG A 281 -3.85 15.51 -8.77
N VAL A 282 -4.41 14.34 -8.89
CA VAL A 282 -4.22 13.21 -8.00
C VAL A 282 -3.24 12.21 -8.60
N GLU A 283 -2.85 11.22 -7.85
CA GLU A 283 -1.79 10.30 -8.26
C GLU A 283 -2.30 8.88 -8.48
N THR A 284 -3.61 8.69 -8.54
CA THR A 284 -4.27 7.41 -8.79
C THR A 284 -5.55 7.57 -9.59
N PHE A 285 -6.07 6.48 -10.15
CA PHE A 285 -7.29 6.39 -10.95
C PHE A 285 -8.06 5.13 -10.57
N GLY A 286 -9.38 5.23 -10.43
CA GLY A 286 -10.27 4.07 -10.26
C GLY A 286 -10.06 3.26 -8.97
N GLY A 287 -9.33 3.81 -8.01
CA GLY A 287 -9.01 3.20 -6.72
C GLY A 287 -7.66 3.68 -6.18
N GLY A 288 -7.30 3.19 -4.98
CA GLY A 288 -6.06 3.59 -4.34
C GLY A 288 -6.15 4.91 -3.58
N SER A 289 -7.30 5.17 -2.95
CA SER A 289 -7.64 6.37 -2.17
C SER A 289 -6.56 6.72 -1.15
N TRP A 290 -5.91 5.70 -0.54
CA TRP A 290 -4.80 5.88 0.40
C TRP A 290 -3.58 6.64 -0.17
N LEU A 291 -3.38 6.66 -1.50
CA LEU A 291 -2.30 7.42 -2.16
C LEU A 291 -2.59 8.92 -2.11
N THR A 292 -3.82 9.31 -2.44
CA THR A 292 -4.27 10.70 -2.36
C THR A 292 -4.32 11.18 -0.92
N GLU A 293 -4.83 10.35 0.00
CA GLU A 293 -4.84 10.60 1.43
C GLU A 293 -3.42 10.85 1.98
N PHE A 294 -2.47 9.97 1.64
CA PHE A 294 -1.07 10.15 2.01
C PHE A 294 -0.54 11.51 1.56
N SER A 295 -0.78 11.86 0.29
CA SER A 295 -0.25 13.10 -0.29
C SER A 295 -0.87 14.34 0.34
N VAL A 296 -2.18 14.35 0.61
CA VAL A 296 -2.88 15.46 1.29
C VAL A 296 -2.35 15.66 2.71
N LEU A 297 -2.23 14.59 3.49
CA LEU A 297 -1.89 14.68 4.90
C LEU A 297 -0.39 14.94 5.13
N THR A 298 0.49 14.42 4.28
CA THR A 298 1.95 14.58 4.43
C THR A 298 2.55 15.70 3.59
N GLY A 299 1.90 16.06 2.48
CA GLY A 299 2.44 16.99 1.50
C GLY A 299 3.61 16.43 0.69
N LEU A 300 3.67 15.11 0.54
CA LEU A 300 4.65 14.40 -0.29
C LEU A 300 3.94 13.73 -1.47
N SER A 301 4.59 13.71 -2.63
CA SER A 301 4.09 12.97 -3.79
C SER A 301 4.41 11.48 -3.65
N THR A 302 3.45 10.61 -3.89
CA THR A 302 3.66 9.15 -3.89
C THR A 302 4.60 8.73 -5.03
N TYR A 303 4.62 9.46 -6.15
CA TYR A 303 5.57 9.20 -7.24
C TYR A 303 7.03 9.32 -6.81
N SER A 304 7.32 10.08 -5.76
CA SER A 304 8.68 10.23 -5.21
C SER A 304 9.21 8.94 -4.56
N PHE A 305 8.35 7.93 -4.37
CA PHE A 305 8.70 6.64 -3.78
C PHE A 305 8.97 5.54 -4.82
N GLY A 306 8.82 5.84 -6.13
CA GLY A 306 9.04 4.87 -7.21
C GLY A 306 8.16 3.62 -7.06
N GLY A 307 8.75 2.42 -7.15
CA GLY A 307 8.03 1.17 -7.00
C GLY A 307 7.37 0.97 -5.62
N MET A 308 7.88 1.65 -4.58
CA MET A 308 7.33 1.56 -3.22
C MET A 308 6.07 2.41 -3.00
N ARG A 309 5.61 3.16 -3.99
CA ARG A 309 4.50 4.13 -3.87
C ARG A 309 3.20 3.53 -3.33
N GLN A 310 2.90 2.29 -3.67
CA GLN A 310 1.66 1.63 -3.22
C GLN A 310 1.66 1.35 -1.71
N PHE A 311 2.84 1.33 -1.08
CA PHE A 311 3.05 1.00 0.33
C PHE A 311 3.36 2.23 1.20
N VAL A 312 3.18 3.45 0.68
CA VAL A 312 3.63 4.68 1.34
C VAL A 312 3.03 4.86 2.74
N GLN A 313 1.77 4.49 2.96
CA GLN A 313 1.17 4.59 4.28
C GLN A 313 1.84 3.64 5.28
N GLN A 314 2.17 2.43 4.86
CA GLN A 314 2.80 1.42 5.72
C GLN A 314 4.27 1.76 6.01
N ILE A 315 5.03 2.09 4.95
CA ILE A 315 6.48 2.33 5.08
C ILE A 315 6.82 3.69 5.68
N MET A 316 5.91 4.67 5.56
CA MET A 316 6.13 6.04 6.05
C MET A 316 5.35 6.38 7.31
N ALA A 317 4.60 5.44 7.90
CA ALA A 317 3.91 5.63 9.17
C ALA A 317 4.88 6.10 10.26
N GLY A 318 4.66 7.27 10.83
CA GLY A 318 5.51 7.90 11.86
C GLY A 318 6.84 8.46 11.36
N ARG A 319 7.19 8.32 10.07
CA ARG A 319 8.44 8.79 9.47
C ARG A 319 8.35 10.18 8.83
N VAL A 320 7.15 10.74 8.72
CA VAL A 320 6.94 12.10 8.21
C VAL A 320 6.51 12.99 9.37
N LYS A 321 7.23 14.07 9.55
CA LYS A 321 6.97 15.10 10.57
C LYS A 321 6.53 16.41 9.88
N ASP A 322 5.86 17.27 10.64
CA ASP A 322 5.27 18.51 10.13
C ASP A 322 4.19 18.23 9.05
N THR A 323 3.40 17.19 9.29
CA THR A 323 2.22 16.84 8.49
C THR A 323 1.09 17.86 8.70
N LEU A 324 0.05 17.85 7.87
CA LEU A 324 -1.09 18.76 8.04
C LEU A 324 -1.75 18.63 9.44
N PRO A 325 -2.09 17.44 9.94
CA PRO A 325 -2.66 17.33 11.29
C PRO A 325 -1.69 17.81 12.38
N GLN A 326 -0.38 17.52 12.26
CA GLN A 326 0.60 17.99 13.25
C GLN A 326 0.76 19.51 13.23
N ALA A 327 0.73 20.15 12.05
CA ALA A 327 0.74 21.60 11.92
C ALA A 327 -0.49 22.22 12.60
N LEU A 328 -1.67 21.64 12.40
CA LEU A 328 -2.91 22.06 13.04
C LEU A 328 -2.87 21.85 14.56
N ALA A 329 -2.36 20.72 15.03
CA ALA A 329 -2.20 20.44 16.46
C ALA A 329 -1.33 21.50 17.15
N ARG A 330 -0.22 21.93 16.52
CA ARG A 330 0.63 23.02 17.04
C ARG A 330 -0.09 24.37 17.12
N CYS A 331 -1.10 24.57 16.25
CA CYS A 331 -1.98 25.74 16.30
C CYS A 331 -3.18 25.56 17.24
N GLY A 332 -3.14 24.55 18.11
CA GLY A 332 -4.14 24.33 19.15
C GLY A 332 -5.35 23.51 18.73
N TYR A 333 -5.39 22.99 17.51
CA TYR A 333 -6.50 22.16 17.07
C TYR A 333 -6.53 20.81 17.82
N ARG A 334 -7.74 20.32 18.07
CA ARG A 334 -8.02 18.91 18.33
C ARG A 334 -8.25 18.24 16.99
N ASN A 335 -7.56 17.14 16.71
CA ASN A 335 -7.63 16.43 15.44
C ASN A 335 -8.42 15.14 15.59
N VAL A 336 -9.41 14.92 14.72
CA VAL A 336 -10.22 13.68 14.66
C VAL A 336 -10.32 13.19 13.21
N VAL A 337 -10.46 11.88 13.02
CA VAL A 337 -10.73 11.29 11.71
C VAL A 337 -11.95 10.38 11.77
N PHE A 338 -12.82 10.48 10.77
CA PHE A 338 -13.95 9.58 10.51
C PHE A 338 -13.60 8.73 9.29
N TYR A 339 -13.26 7.48 9.55
CA TYR A 339 -12.78 6.55 8.55
C TYR A 339 -13.84 5.48 8.25
N PRO A 340 -14.20 5.25 6.97
CA PRO A 340 -15.30 4.36 6.62
C PRO A 340 -14.98 2.88 6.76
N MET A 341 -13.68 2.52 6.83
CA MET A 341 -13.20 1.16 6.99
C MET A 341 -12.77 0.89 8.42
N LEU A 342 -12.35 -0.33 8.73
CA LEU A 342 -11.73 -0.66 10.02
C LEU A 342 -10.31 -0.09 10.07
N ARG A 343 -9.85 0.34 11.24
CA ARG A 343 -8.53 0.98 11.41
C ARG A 343 -7.34 0.13 11.00
N HIS A 344 -7.50 -1.20 10.93
CA HIS A 344 -6.43 -2.08 10.44
C HIS A 344 -6.42 -2.23 8.92
N PHE A 345 -7.47 -1.79 8.21
CA PHE A 345 -7.53 -1.83 6.75
C PHE A 345 -6.32 -1.11 6.17
N LEU A 346 -5.53 -1.82 5.35
CA LEU A 346 -4.27 -1.35 4.74
C LEU A 346 -3.28 -0.68 5.74
N GLY A 347 -3.44 -0.91 7.05
CA GLY A 347 -2.61 -0.29 8.08
C GLY A 347 -2.92 1.19 8.34
N ALA A 348 -4.09 1.68 7.89
CA ALA A 348 -4.49 3.09 7.96
C ALA A 348 -4.43 3.67 9.37
N GLY A 349 -4.83 2.93 10.41
CA GLY A 349 -4.77 3.42 11.79
C GLY A 349 -3.36 3.81 12.22
N ARG A 350 -2.35 2.99 11.90
CA ARG A 350 -0.94 3.32 12.20
C ARG A 350 -0.46 4.55 11.41
N PHE A 351 -0.92 4.70 10.19
CA PHE A 351 -0.61 5.87 9.38
C PHE A 351 -1.26 7.12 9.97
N PHE A 352 -2.56 7.09 10.30
CA PHE A 352 -3.26 8.21 10.93
C PHE A 352 -2.59 8.66 12.22
N GLU A 353 -2.28 7.73 13.13
CA GLU A 353 -1.54 8.03 14.36
C GLU A 353 -0.19 8.67 14.05
N GLY A 354 0.54 8.13 13.07
CA GLY A 354 1.84 8.62 12.63
C GLY A 354 1.83 10.04 12.07
N VAL A 355 0.73 10.44 11.41
CA VAL A 355 0.56 11.81 10.90
C VAL A 355 -0.09 12.77 11.90
N GLY A 356 -0.47 12.32 13.10
CA GLY A 356 -1.02 13.17 14.16
C GLY A 356 -2.54 13.17 14.27
N LEU A 357 -3.21 12.14 13.74
CA LEU A 357 -4.64 11.87 13.89
C LEU A 357 -4.81 10.71 14.88
N HIS A 358 -4.84 11.02 16.17
CA HIS A 358 -4.89 10.00 17.23
C HIS A 358 -6.30 9.60 17.63
N GLU A 359 -7.31 10.43 17.35
CA GLU A 359 -8.72 10.14 17.61
C GLU A 359 -9.36 9.62 16.32
N ILE A 360 -9.42 8.29 16.19
CA ILE A 360 -9.90 7.59 14.99
C ILE A 360 -11.27 6.99 15.29
N TYR A 361 -12.29 7.46 14.58
CA TYR A 361 -13.62 6.88 14.52
C TYR A 361 -13.72 6.01 13.28
N ASP A 362 -13.40 4.73 13.41
CA ASP A 362 -13.47 3.76 12.32
C ASP A 362 -14.92 3.26 12.08
N ALA A 363 -15.12 2.36 11.12
CA ALA A 363 -16.45 1.84 10.81
C ALA A 363 -17.18 1.28 12.05
N LYS A 364 -16.45 0.59 12.93
CA LYS A 364 -17.01 0.02 14.15
C LYS A 364 -17.39 1.09 15.18
N ASP A 365 -16.52 2.07 15.39
CA ASP A 365 -16.78 3.18 16.33
C ASP A 365 -17.96 4.03 15.86
N GLN A 366 -18.11 4.19 14.55
CA GLN A 366 -19.21 4.88 13.89
C GLN A 366 -20.51 4.04 13.83
N ARG A 367 -20.43 2.74 14.13
CA ARG A 367 -21.55 1.78 14.01
C ARG A 367 -22.09 1.66 12.58
N ALA A 368 -21.21 1.69 11.60
CA ALA A 368 -21.55 1.47 10.20
C ALA A 368 -22.13 0.05 10.03
N LYS A 369 -23.19 -0.07 9.25
CA LYS A 369 -23.85 -1.34 8.91
C LYS A 369 -23.28 -1.96 7.65
N SER A 370 -22.69 -1.12 6.81
CA SER A 370 -22.08 -1.46 5.53
C SER A 370 -20.78 -0.68 5.38
N PRO A 371 -19.78 -1.20 4.64
CA PRO A 371 -18.63 -0.40 4.24
C PRO A 371 -19.00 0.84 3.41
N ASN A 372 -20.11 0.74 2.65
CA ASN A 372 -20.60 1.81 1.77
C ASN A 372 -21.85 2.46 2.38
N GLU A 373 -21.71 3.14 3.52
CA GLU A 373 -22.78 3.97 4.05
C GLU A 373 -22.95 5.24 3.21
N ARG A 374 -24.17 5.79 3.20
CA ARG A 374 -24.46 7.07 2.55
C ARG A 374 -23.70 8.21 3.26
N ASP A 375 -23.26 9.23 2.53
CA ASP A 375 -22.44 10.33 3.06
C ASP A 375 -23.08 11.03 4.27
N ARG A 376 -24.39 11.18 4.26
CA ARG A 376 -25.15 11.74 5.41
C ARG A 376 -24.91 10.98 6.72
N PHE A 377 -24.59 9.69 6.67
CA PHE A 377 -24.26 8.91 7.85
C PHE A 377 -22.98 9.43 8.51
N TYR A 378 -21.94 9.62 7.75
CA TYR A 378 -20.66 10.15 8.23
C TYR A 378 -20.81 11.60 8.69
N TYR A 379 -21.60 12.41 7.97
CA TYR A 379 -21.90 13.79 8.35
C TYR A 379 -22.68 13.87 9.67
N ALA A 380 -23.61 12.97 9.94
CA ALA A 380 -24.34 12.92 11.19
C ALA A 380 -23.42 12.58 12.38
N ASN A 381 -22.46 11.66 12.20
CA ASN A 381 -21.44 11.34 13.19
C ASN A 381 -20.53 12.55 13.47
N LEU A 382 -20.07 13.23 12.43
CA LEU A 382 -19.29 14.47 12.52
C LEU A 382 -20.06 15.56 13.30
N LEU A 383 -21.32 15.83 12.93
CA LEU A 383 -22.15 16.85 13.59
C LEU A 383 -22.37 16.52 15.07
N SER A 384 -22.52 15.25 15.40
CA SER A 384 -22.64 14.78 16.79
C SER A 384 -21.36 15.03 17.58
N GLU A 385 -20.19 14.78 16.95
CA GLU A 385 -18.89 15.02 17.55
C GLU A 385 -18.60 16.52 17.74
N ILE A 386 -18.91 17.34 16.74
CA ILE A 386 -18.83 18.81 16.87
C ILE A 386 -19.65 19.28 18.08
N GLY A 387 -20.89 18.79 18.21
CA GLY A 387 -21.76 19.14 19.32
C GLY A 387 -21.20 18.72 20.69
N ARG A 388 -20.56 17.55 20.79
CA ARG A 388 -19.88 17.09 22.01
C ARG A 388 -18.65 17.93 22.32
N HIS A 389 -17.82 18.18 21.31
CA HIS A 389 -16.60 18.97 21.43
C HIS A 389 -16.88 20.39 21.95
N LEU A 390 -17.85 21.07 21.38
CA LEU A 390 -18.20 22.44 21.74
C LEU A 390 -18.78 22.60 23.16
N LYS A 391 -19.30 21.52 23.73
CA LYS A 391 -19.76 21.51 25.16
C LYS A 391 -18.60 21.42 26.15
N SER A 392 -17.50 20.81 25.76
CA SER A 392 -16.36 20.48 26.62
C SER A 392 -15.09 21.28 26.34
N SER A 393 -15.00 21.94 25.20
CA SER A 393 -13.78 22.58 24.77
C SER A 393 -14.03 23.84 23.93
N SER A 394 -13.16 24.82 24.10
CA SER A 394 -13.11 26.00 23.23
C SER A 394 -12.03 25.92 22.14
N ARG A 395 -11.28 24.81 22.07
CA ARG A 395 -10.25 24.61 21.05
C ARG A 395 -10.87 24.52 19.66
N PRO A 396 -10.19 24.97 18.59
CA PRO A 396 -10.64 24.69 17.24
C PRO A 396 -10.54 23.17 16.97
N LEU A 397 -11.44 22.64 16.12
CA LEU A 397 -11.50 21.24 15.72
C LEU A 397 -11.03 21.11 14.26
N PHE A 398 -10.14 20.17 14.01
CA PHE A 398 -9.88 19.64 12.68
C PHE A 398 -10.51 18.25 12.58
N ALA A 399 -11.44 18.10 11.66
CA ALA A 399 -12.06 16.82 11.33
C ALA A 399 -11.69 16.44 9.90
N TYR A 400 -11.00 15.32 9.75
CA TYR A 400 -10.80 14.63 8.49
C TYR A 400 -11.88 13.57 8.34
N LEU A 401 -12.57 13.53 7.22
CA LEU A 401 -13.72 12.66 7.02
C LEU A 401 -13.70 12.10 5.60
N GLU A 402 -13.86 10.79 5.46
CA GLU A 402 -14.02 10.10 4.19
C GLU A 402 -15.47 9.70 3.95
N THR A 403 -15.94 9.83 2.72
CA THR A 403 -17.29 9.47 2.27
C THR A 403 -17.24 8.25 1.35
N MET A 404 -18.39 7.58 1.15
CA MET A 404 -18.43 6.31 0.40
C MET A 404 -19.61 6.19 -0.58
N ALA A 405 -20.53 7.18 -0.67
CA ALA A 405 -21.73 7.02 -1.50
C ALA A 405 -21.39 6.81 -2.99
N THR A 406 -20.32 7.42 -3.45
CA THR A 406 -19.83 7.38 -4.84
C THR A 406 -18.82 6.28 -5.14
N HIS A 407 -18.51 5.42 -4.16
CA HIS A 407 -17.61 4.26 -4.36
C HIS A 407 -18.21 3.22 -5.33
N GLY A 408 -17.38 2.68 -6.23
CA GLY A 408 -17.77 1.58 -7.16
C GLY A 408 -18.13 0.28 -6.40
N ALA A 409 -18.66 -0.78 -7.05
CA ALA A 409 -19.01 -0.85 -8.46
C ALA A 409 -20.32 -0.11 -8.79
N TYR A 410 -20.55 0.19 -10.06
CA TYR A 410 -21.73 0.95 -10.53
C TYR A 410 -22.70 0.10 -11.35
N ASP A 411 -22.55 -1.20 -11.35
CA ASP A 411 -23.37 -2.20 -12.04
C ASP A 411 -24.64 -2.57 -11.28
N TYR A 412 -24.87 -1.95 -10.13
CA TYR A 412 -26.08 -2.10 -9.30
C TYR A 412 -26.58 -0.75 -8.79
N ALA A 413 -27.90 -0.65 -8.57
CA ALA A 413 -28.52 0.53 -7.99
C ALA A 413 -28.21 0.62 -6.50
N TYR A 414 -27.41 1.61 -6.09
CA TYR A 414 -27.09 1.88 -4.68
C TYR A 414 -28.29 2.55 -3.99
N MET A 415 -28.79 1.95 -2.89
CA MET A 415 -29.97 2.44 -2.16
C MET A 415 -31.15 2.80 -3.10
N PRO A 416 -31.69 1.81 -3.83
CA PRO A 416 -32.74 2.07 -4.83
C PRO A 416 -34.04 2.63 -4.26
N GLU A 417 -34.24 2.49 -2.95
CA GLU A 417 -35.40 3.05 -2.21
C GLU A 417 -35.34 4.57 -2.04
N ILE A 418 -34.19 5.18 -2.33
CA ILE A 418 -34.01 6.63 -2.22
C ILE A 418 -34.25 7.25 -3.58
N ASP A 419 -35.31 8.02 -3.69
CA ASP A 419 -35.57 8.84 -4.88
C ASP A 419 -34.60 10.03 -4.91
N VAL A 420 -33.74 10.03 -5.92
CA VAL A 420 -32.75 11.08 -6.16
C VAL A 420 -33.11 11.82 -7.42
N LEU A 421 -33.52 13.06 -7.26
CA LEU A 421 -33.75 13.96 -8.38
C LEU A 421 -32.42 14.52 -8.88
N GLY A 422 -32.20 14.47 -10.18
CA GLY A 422 -31.00 14.99 -10.83
C GLY A 422 -29.94 13.92 -11.09
N GLY A 423 -28.74 14.38 -11.49
CA GLY A 423 -27.64 13.53 -11.93
C GLY A 423 -27.54 13.45 -13.45
N GLY A 424 -28.65 13.20 -14.12
CA GLY A 424 -28.72 13.11 -15.57
C GLY A 424 -28.60 11.70 -16.13
N PRO A 425 -28.72 11.52 -17.45
CA PRO A 425 -28.83 10.22 -18.08
C PRO A 425 -27.49 9.47 -18.18
N GLY A 426 -26.32 10.16 -18.10
CA GLY A 426 -25.03 9.53 -18.33
C GLY A 426 -24.78 9.12 -19.79
N THR A 427 -23.69 8.37 -20.03
CA THR A 427 -23.34 7.81 -21.34
C THR A 427 -23.72 6.32 -21.46
N ASP A 428 -23.76 5.62 -20.34
CA ASP A 428 -24.05 4.20 -20.19
C ASP A 428 -24.67 3.95 -18.80
N PRO A 429 -25.12 2.73 -18.48
CA PRO A 429 -25.76 2.43 -17.19
C PRO A 429 -24.88 2.69 -15.97
N GLU A 430 -23.58 2.42 -16.03
CA GLU A 430 -22.66 2.64 -14.90
C GLU A 430 -22.47 4.14 -14.65
N MET A 431 -22.31 4.92 -15.71
CA MET A 431 -22.21 6.38 -15.61
C MET A 431 -23.52 7.01 -15.12
N HIS A 432 -24.67 6.46 -15.54
CA HIS A 432 -25.96 6.90 -15.02
C HIS A 432 -26.06 6.67 -13.50
N GLU A 433 -25.68 5.47 -13.02
CA GLU A 433 -25.67 5.17 -11.59
C GLU A 433 -24.64 6.04 -10.83
N TYR A 434 -23.47 6.26 -11.39
CA TYR A 434 -22.49 7.18 -10.82
C TYR A 434 -23.05 8.60 -10.63
N LEU A 435 -23.68 9.16 -11.67
CA LEU A 435 -24.28 10.50 -11.60
C LEU A 435 -25.44 10.57 -10.60
N ARG A 436 -26.22 9.50 -10.45
CA ARG A 436 -27.26 9.39 -9.42
C ARG A 436 -26.66 9.42 -8.02
N ARG A 437 -25.58 8.66 -7.76
CA ARG A 437 -24.85 8.68 -6.48
C ARG A 437 -24.22 10.04 -6.21
N LEU A 438 -23.70 10.69 -7.23
CA LEU A 438 -23.13 12.04 -7.14
C LEU A 438 -24.20 13.08 -6.76
N ALA A 439 -25.40 12.98 -7.33
CA ALA A 439 -26.52 13.83 -6.94
C ALA A 439 -26.92 13.59 -5.47
N MET A 440 -26.86 12.34 -5.00
CA MET A 440 -27.09 11.98 -3.59
C MET A 440 -26.01 12.62 -2.69
N ALA A 441 -24.74 12.51 -3.05
CA ALA A 441 -23.61 13.11 -2.30
C ALA A 441 -23.76 14.64 -2.21
N ARG A 442 -24.15 15.31 -3.33
CA ARG A 442 -24.45 16.73 -3.34
C ARG A 442 -25.59 17.12 -2.37
N MET A 443 -26.68 16.34 -2.37
CA MET A 443 -27.81 16.58 -1.45
C MET A 443 -27.37 16.45 0.02
N ASP A 444 -26.57 15.44 0.33
CA ASP A 444 -26.08 15.20 1.69
C ASP A 444 -25.11 16.29 2.15
N TYR A 445 -24.24 16.77 1.25
CA TYR A 445 -23.35 17.89 1.52
C TYR A 445 -24.12 19.21 1.76
N ALA A 446 -25.13 19.49 0.97
CA ALA A 446 -26.00 20.65 1.17
C ALA A 446 -26.69 20.60 2.56
N SER A 447 -27.13 19.41 2.97
CA SER A 447 -27.69 19.17 4.31
C SER A 447 -26.65 19.41 5.41
N LEU A 448 -25.41 18.92 5.24
CA LEU A 448 -24.31 19.19 6.20
C LEU A 448 -24.11 20.70 6.40
N ARG A 449 -24.04 21.48 5.33
CA ARG A 449 -23.85 22.94 5.41
C ARG A 449 -25.02 23.63 6.13
N ALA A 450 -26.24 23.23 5.85
CA ALA A 450 -27.44 23.74 6.53
C ALA A 450 -27.39 23.42 8.04
N GLU A 451 -27.07 22.18 8.40
CA GLU A 451 -26.96 21.74 9.80
C GLU A 451 -25.85 22.48 10.55
N LEU A 452 -24.70 22.69 9.95
CA LEU A 452 -23.60 23.49 10.55
C LEU A 452 -24.07 24.93 10.82
N THR A 453 -24.82 25.51 9.90
CA THR A 453 -25.34 26.87 10.03
C THR A 453 -26.38 26.98 11.15
N HIS A 454 -27.30 26.02 11.22
CA HIS A 454 -28.41 26.03 12.18
C HIS A 454 -28.02 25.61 13.58
N ARG A 455 -27.25 24.49 13.70
CA ARG A 455 -26.92 23.91 15.01
C ARG A 455 -25.82 24.65 15.73
N PHE A 456 -24.93 25.36 14.98
CA PHE A 456 -23.76 26.03 15.54
C PHE A 456 -23.67 27.50 15.13
N PRO A 457 -24.66 28.32 15.49
CA PRO A 457 -24.80 29.70 14.97
C PRO A 457 -23.64 30.64 15.34
N ASN A 458 -22.87 30.31 16.40
CA ASN A 458 -21.75 31.12 16.89
C ASN A 458 -20.36 30.55 16.50
N GLN A 459 -20.31 29.55 15.65
CA GLN A 459 -19.06 28.92 15.22
C GLN A 459 -18.71 29.25 13.78
N GLN A 460 -17.41 29.27 13.50
CA GLN A 460 -16.87 29.49 12.17
C GLN A 460 -16.30 28.18 11.63
N PHE A 461 -16.66 27.81 10.42
CA PHE A 461 -16.17 26.62 9.77
C PHE A 461 -15.53 26.95 8.41
N LEU A 462 -14.35 26.40 8.17
CA LEU A 462 -13.74 26.23 6.87
C LEU A 462 -13.98 24.79 6.44
N ILE A 463 -14.59 24.60 5.29
CA ILE A 463 -14.87 23.27 4.75
C ILE A 463 -14.06 23.14 3.46
N VAL A 464 -13.23 22.13 3.38
CA VAL A 464 -12.50 21.79 2.15
C VAL A 464 -12.90 20.38 1.76
N HIS A 465 -13.37 20.20 0.53
CA HIS A 465 -13.67 18.88 0.01
C HIS A 465 -12.98 18.67 -1.33
N TYR A 466 -12.59 17.43 -1.59
CA TYR A 466 -11.82 17.07 -2.78
C TYR A 466 -12.14 15.66 -3.23
N GLY A 467 -12.04 15.42 -4.54
CA GLY A 467 -12.10 14.07 -5.11
C GLY A 467 -10.72 13.41 -5.03
N ASP A 468 -10.68 12.19 -4.57
CA ASP A 468 -9.44 11.43 -4.37
C ASP A 468 -8.92 10.78 -5.66
N HIS A 469 -9.81 10.33 -6.52
CA HIS A 469 -9.57 9.84 -7.87
C HIS A 469 -10.84 9.87 -8.69
N GLN A 470 -10.73 9.59 -10.00
CA GLN A 470 -11.89 9.42 -10.86
C GLN A 470 -12.51 8.02 -10.72
N PRO A 471 -13.84 7.89 -10.92
CA PRO A 471 -14.52 6.61 -10.91
C PRO A 471 -14.16 5.74 -12.12
N THR A 472 -14.24 4.43 -11.98
CA THR A 472 -14.09 3.50 -13.11
C THR A 472 -15.16 3.71 -14.18
N ALA A 473 -16.35 4.19 -13.83
CA ALA A 473 -17.40 4.60 -14.77
C ALA A 473 -16.95 5.65 -15.81
N ALA A 474 -15.89 6.42 -15.52
CA ALA A 474 -15.33 7.39 -16.47
C ALA A 474 -14.44 6.75 -17.55
N TRP A 475 -14.20 5.45 -17.52
CA TRP A 475 -13.27 4.73 -18.40
C TRP A 475 -13.50 5.01 -19.89
N THR A 476 -14.74 4.86 -20.33
CA THR A 476 -15.15 5.09 -21.73
C THR A 476 -14.98 6.56 -22.14
N LEU A 477 -15.32 7.49 -21.25
CA LEU A 477 -15.19 8.94 -21.50
C LEU A 477 -13.74 9.39 -21.64
N LEU A 478 -12.80 8.66 -21.00
CA LEU A 478 -11.37 8.90 -21.12
C LEU A 478 -10.74 8.28 -22.37
N GLY A 479 -11.53 7.58 -23.20
CA GLY A 479 -11.04 6.89 -24.40
C GLY A 479 -10.01 5.79 -24.08
N LEU A 480 -10.07 5.20 -22.91
CA LEU A 480 -9.17 4.14 -22.51
C LEU A 480 -9.52 2.85 -23.26
N ARG A 481 -8.49 2.17 -23.78
CA ARG A 481 -8.68 0.94 -24.58
C ARG A 481 -9.04 -0.23 -23.65
N GLU A 482 -9.85 -1.15 -24.18
CA GLU A 482 -10.06 -2.44 -23.54
C GLU A 482 -8.72 -3.13 -23.20
N GLY A 483 -8.59 -3.68 -21.99
CA GLY A 483 -7.34 -4.26 -21.49
C GLY A 483 -6.30 -3.24 -20.96
N THR A 484 -6.60 -1.94 -20.96
CA THR A 484 -5.80 -0.97 -20.19
C THR A 484 -6.05 -1.23 -18.70
N THR A 485 -5.02 -1.29 -17.88
CA THR A 485 -5.15 -1.46 -16.43
C THR A 485 -5.10 -0.11 -15.71
N ILE A 486 -5.68 -0.03 -14.51
CA ILE A 486 -5.60 1.13 -13.61
C ILE A 486 -4.12 1.55 -13.45
N GLU A 487 -3.23 0.59 -13.28
CA GLU A 487 -1.80 0.84 -13.15
C GLU A 487 -1.20 1.51 -14.40
N LYS A 488 -1.56 1.07 -15.60
CA LYS A 488 -1.11 1.72 -16.85
C LYS A 488 -1.58 3.17 -16.95
N VAL A 489 -2.83 3.44 -16.56
CA VAL A 489 -3.37 4.82 -16.54
C VAL A 489 -2.56 5.67 -15.58
N THR A 490 -2.33 5.17 -14.37
CA THR A 490 -1.60 5.86 -13.31
C THR A 490 -0.13 6.09 -13.70
N GLN A 491 0.54 5.09 -14.29
CA GLN A 491 1.93 5.22 -14.74
C GLN A 491 2.09 6.13 -15.97
N SER A 492 1.10 6.15 -16.85
CA SER A 492 1.11 7.03 -18.02
C SER A 492 1.02 8.51 -17.65
N LYS A 493 0.65 8.82 -16.40
CA LYS A 493 0.40 10.18 -15.91
C LYS A 493 -0.57 10.96 -16.82
N ASN A 494 -1.58 10.25 -17.31
CA ASN A 494 -2.62 10.86 -18.12
C ASN A 494 -3.29 12.00 -17.34
N GLU A 495 -3.02 13.23 -17.74
CA GLU A 495 -3.47 14.43 -17.01
C GLU A 495 -4.98 14.48 -16.90
N THR A 496 -5.72 14.07 -17.94
CA THR A 496 -7.18 14.02 -17.90
C THR A 496 -7.70 13.01 -16.89
N ALA A 497 -7.16 11.78 -16.91
CA ALA A 497 -7.58 10.70 -16.00
C ALA A 497 -7.19 10.95 -14.54
N LEU A 498 -6.11 11.69 -14.30
CA LEU A 498 -5.58 11.99 -12.97
C LEU A 498 -6.01 13.37 -12.45
N THR A 499 -7.00 14.00 -13.07
CA THR A 499 -7.53 15.29 -12.60
C THR A 499 -8.91 15.10 -11.97
N THR A 500 -9.05 15.57 -10.74
CA THR A 500 -10.30 15.71 -10.00
C THR A 500 -10.52 17.19 -9.64
N TYR A 501 -11.02 17.48 -8.46
CA TYR A 501 -11.27 18.84 -8.00
C TYR A 501 -10.95 18.98 -6.52
N TYR A 502 -10.83 20.23 -6.09
CA TYR A 502 -11.02 20.62 -4.70
C TYR A 502 -11.87 21.87 -4.63
N ALA A 503 -12.68 21.96 -3.61
CA ALA A 503 -13.51 23.13 -3.35
C ALA A 503 -13.34 23.59 -1.90
N ILE A 504 -13.41 24.90 -1.72
CA ILE A 504 -13.31 25.56 -0.42
C ILE A 504 -14.60 26.28 -0.16
N ASP A 505 -15.24 25.89 0.93
CA ASP A 505 -16.48 26.47 1.43
C ASP A 505 -16.29 27.02 2.84
N ALA A 506 -17.21 27.85 3.27
CA ALA A 506 -17.17 28.41 4.61
C ALA A 506 -18.57 28.61 5.17
N VAL A 507 -18.69 28.47 6.48
CA VAL A 507 -19.87 28.82 7.26
C VAL A 507 -19.44 29.89 8.27
N ARG A 508 -19.98 31.10 8.15
CA ARG A 508 -19.66 32.27 8.99
C ARG A 508 -18.16 32.61 9.07
N TYR A 509 -17.42 32.21 8.06
CA TYR A 509 -15.99 32.49 7.92
C TYR A 509 -15.71 33.02 6.49
N HIS A 510 -14.76 33.89 6.34
CA HIS A 510 -14.32 34.40 5.05
C HIS A 510 -12.84 34.04 4.84
N PRO A 511 -12.55 33.00 4.05
CA PRO A 511 -11.18 32.67 3.68
C PRO A 511 -10.49 33.85 2.98
N PRO A 512 -9.17 33.97 3.08
CA PRO A 512 -8.42 34.98 2.31
C PRO A 512 -8.39 34.61 0.82
N ALA A 513 -8.07 35.58 -0.04
CA ALA A 513 -7.77 35.28 -1.43
C ALA A 513 -6.62 34.26 -1.54
N LEU A 514 -6.83 33.21 -2.28
CA LEU A 514 -5.87 32.14 -2.51
C LEU A 514 -5.07 32.39 -3.80
N PRO A 515 -3.87 31.80 -3.94
CA PRO A 515 -3.11 31.87 -5.16
C PRO A 515 -3.92 31.39 -6.37
N ALA A 516 -3.89 32.13 -7.48
CA ALA A 516 -4.49 31.71 -8.73
C ALA A 516 -3.61 30.62 -9.37
N ILE A 517 -4.02 29.37 -9.23
CA ILE A 517 -3.35 28.19 -9.77
C ILE A 517 -4.39 27.39 -10.55
N ASP A 518 -4.17 27.20 -11.85
CA ASP A 518 -5.12 26.55 -12.74
C ASP A 518 -5.36 25.07 -12.38
N SER A 519 -4.29 24.41 -11.95
CA SER A 519 -4.33 23.00 -11.53
C SER A 519 -3.27 22.75 -10.44
N LEU A 520 -3.71 22.17 -9.34
CA LEU A 520 -2.90 21.95 -8.13
C LEU A 520 -2.58 20.46 -7.98
N ASP A 521 -1.31 20.09 -7.81
CA ASP A 521 -0.95 18.74 -7.40
C ASP A 521 -1.32 18.50 -5.93
N VAL A 522 -1.85 17.34 -5.66
CA VAL A 522 -2.41 16.95 -4.36
C VAL A 522 -1.46 17.17 -3.16
N PRO A 523 -0.12 17.05 -3.25
CA PRO A 523 0.78 17.34 -2.12
C PRO A 523 0.72 18.79 -1.62
N TYR A 524 0.22 19.72 -2.42
CA TYR A 524 0.09 21.12 -2.04
C TYR A 524 -1.23 21.46 -1.33
N LEU A 525 -2.22 20.58 -1.35
CA LEU A 525 -3.55 20.88 -0.81
C LEU A 525 -3.50 21.25 0.69
N GLY A 526 -2.66 20.55 1.48
CA GLY A 526 -2.44 20.89 2.89
C GLY A 526 -1.92 22.32 3.09
N THR A 527 -1.09 22.84 2.18
CA THR A 527 -0.62 24.23 2.22
C THR A 527 -1.76 25.22 1.96
N ILE A 528 -2.62 24.93 0.97
CA ILE A 528 -3.81 25.73 0.67
C ILE A 528 -4.77 25.77 1.86
N ILE A 529 -4.97 24.64 2.55
CA ILE A 529 -5.82 24.56 3.75
C ILE A 529 -5.31 25.48 4.87
N LEU A 530 -4.01 25.45 5.14
CA LEU A 530 -3.40 26.32 6.16
C LEU A 530 -3.53 27.81 5.79
N GLU A 531 -3.32 28.18 4.53
CA GLU A 531 -3.51 29.55 4.04
C GLU A 531 -4.98 29.97 4.12
N ALA A 532 -5.90 29.11 3.69
CA ALA A 532 -7.34 29.37 3.76
C ALA A 532 -7.82 29.57 5.20
N ALA A 533 -7.23 28.88 6.16
CA ALA A 533 -7.50 29.06 7.59
C ALA A 533 -6.74 30.23 8.24
N ARG A 534 -5.92 30.98 7.48
CA ARG A 534 -5.04 32.07 7.97
C ARG A 534 -4.07 31.63 9.05
N LEU A 535 -3.56 30.41 8.95
CA LEU A 535 -2.61 29.87 9.91
C LEU A 535 -1.17 30.19 9.50
N PRO A 536 -0.27 30.46 10.46
CA PRO A 536 1.13 30.68 10.15
C PRO A 536 1.78 29.40 9.63
N LEU A 537 2.54 29.54 8.54
CA LEU A 537 3.24 28.43 7.92
C LEU A 537 4.59 28.18 8.61
N SER A 538 4.92 26.92 8.91
CA SER A 538 6.26 26.49 9.29
C SER A 538 7.26 26.67 8.15
N ASP A 539 8.55 26.47 8.39
CA ASP A 539 9.58 26.56 7.35
C ASP A 539 9.35 25.58 6.21
N SER A 540 8.93 24.36 6.53
CA SER A 540 8.64 23.34 5.52
C SER A 540 7.44 23.75 4.65
N TYR A 541 6.36 24.28 5.26
CA TYR A 541 5.19 24.76 4.55
C TYR A 541 5.49 26.03 3.75
N ARG A 542 6.33 26.94 4.25
CA ARG A 542 6.80 28.10 3.46
C ARG A 542 7.62 27.67 2.25
N ALA A 543 8.52 26.69 2.43
CA ALA A 543 9.30 26.14 1.33
C ALA A 543 8.39 25.42 0.30
N ARG A 544 7.41 24.63 0.76
CA ARG A 544 6.42 23.97 -0.09
C ARG A 544 5.57 24.98 -0.86
N ARG A 545 5.12 26.04 -0.20
CA ARG A 545 4.40 27.15 -0.84
C ARG A 545 5.23 27.82 -1.93
N ARG A 546 6.49 28.13 -1.66
CA ARG A 546 7.40 28.68 -2.67
C ARG A 546 7.53 27.75 -3.86
N LEU A 547 7.72 26.45 -3.62
CA LEU A 547 7.81 25.44 -4.66
C LEU A 547 6.51 25.37 -5.49
N MET A 548 5.35 25.37 -4.83
CA MET A 548 4.03 25.41 -5.46
C MET A 548 3.89 26.58 -6.45
N LEU A 549 4.27 27.77 -6.05
CA LEU A 549 4.20 28.95 -6.90
C LEU A 549 5.21 28.88 -8.04
N LEU A 550 6.44 28.46 -7.76
CA LEU A 550 7.52 28.34 -8.74
C LEU A 550 7.19 27.31 -9.82
N CYS A 551 6.61 26.19 -9.43
CA CYS A 551 6.20 25.11 -10.31
C CYS A 551 4.76 25.25 -10.84
N LYS A 552 4.09 26.37 -10.60
CA LYS A 552 2.70 26.64 -11.04
C LYS A 552 1.73 25.49 -10.67
N GLY A 553 1.82 25.02 -9.43
CA GLY A 553 1.00 23.93 -8.88
C GLY A 553 1.50 22.53 -9.20
N ARG A 554 2.54 22.34 -10.03
CA ARG A 554 3.10 21.02 -10.33
C ARG A 554 4.12 20.60 -9.28
N TYR A 555 4.08 19.35 -8.84
CA TYR A 555 5.04 18.78 -7.88
C TYR A 555 5.98 17.80 -8.57
N HIS A 556 5.48 16.61 -8.89
CA HIS A 556 6.32 15.58 -9.50
C HIS A 556 6.79 15.95 -10.90
N ASP A 557 5.91 16.52 -11.70
CA ASP A 557 6.19 16.95 -13.08
C ASP A 557 6.56 18.44 -13.18
N CYS A 558 7.12 18.99 -12.10
CA CYS A 558 7.64 20.35 -12.11
C CYS A 558 8.79 20.48 -13.14
N PRO A 559 8.74 21.46 -14.06
CA PRO A 559 9.85 21.69 -15.00
C PRO A 559 11.20 21.96 -14.31
N LEU A 560 11.14 22.45 -13.08
CA LEU A 560 12.30 22.67 -12.22
C LEU A 560 12.49 21.49 -11.25
N ARG A 561 12.68 20.29 -11.79
CA ARG A 561 12.78 19.06 -11.01
C ARG A 561 13.81 19.14 -9.90
N ASP A 562 14.94 19.79 -10.16
CA ASP A 562 16.02 19.94 -9.17
C ASP A 562 15.58 20.69 -7.91
N GLU A 563 14.66 21.65 -8.02
CA GLU A 563 14.10 22.36 -6.87
C GLU A 563 13.25 21.42 -6.00
N VAL A 564 12.48 20.51 -6.64
CA VAL A 564 11.71 19.49 -5.94
C VAL A 564 12.62 18.52 -5.21
N LEU A 565 13.63 17.99 -5.90
CA LEU A 565 14.60 17.06 -5.32
C LEU A 565 15.42 17.73 -4.21
N GLY A 566 15.79 18.99 -4.39
CA GLY A 566 16.45 19.82 -3.38
C GLY A 566 15.57 20.05 -2.15
N PHE A 567 14.28 20.29 -2.34
CA PHE A 567 13.32 20.41 -1.24
C PHE A 567 13.18 19.09 -0.47
N GLN A 568 13.03 17.97 -1.16
CA GLN A 568 12.98 16.64 -0.54
C GLN A 568 14.26 16.32 0.24
N ARG A 569 15.43 16.67 -0.30
CA ARG A 569 16.71 16.56 0.42
C ARG A 569 16.72 17.37 1.71
N ARG A 570 16.24 18.61 1.68
CA ARG A 570 16.13 19.45 2.87
C ARG A 570 15.21 18.88 3.94
N LEU A 571 14.07 18.26 3.55
CA LEU A 571 13.19 17.56 4.50
C LEU A 571 13.93 16.42 5.21
N ILE A 572 14.73 15.66 4.46
CA ILE A 572 15.54 14.56 5.02
C ILE A 572 16.63 15.11 5.95
N ASP A 573 17.41 16.10 5.50
CA ASP A 573 18.52 16.67 6.26
C ASP A 573 18.06 17.35 7.56
N SER A 574 16.82 17.84 7.57
CA SER A 574 16.18 18.45 8.75
C SER A 574 15.48 17.45 9.66
N GLY A 575 15.52 16.13 9.36
CA GLY A 575 14.84 15.09 10.12
C GLY A 575 13.30 15.17 10.06
N LEU A 576 12.74 15.91 9.09
CA LEU A 576 11.29 16.01 8.86
C LEU A 576 10.75 14.82 8.06
N VAL A 577 11.63 14.11 7.33
CA VAL A 577 11.33 12.87 6.64
C VAL A 577 12.45 11.87 6.93
N GLU A 578 12.10 10.73 7.47
CA GLU A 578 13.01 9.61 7.70
C GLU A 578 12.98 8.71 6.46
N ALA A 579 13.99 8.88 5.59
CA ALA A 579 14.05 8.21 4.28
C ALA A 579 14.75 6.83 4.29
N ARG A 580 15.27 6.37 5.43
CA ARG A 580 16.03 5.10 5.56
C ARG A 580 15.32 4.09 6.43
#